data_433bf81c51adcd05953ac212649c9be6
#
_entry.id   433bf81c51adcd05953ac212649c9be6
#
_cell.length_a   1.000
_cell.length_b   1.000
_cell.length_c   1.000
_cell.angle_alpha   90.00
_cell.angle_beta   90.00
_cell.angle_gamma   90.00
#
_symmetry.space_group_name_H-M   'P 1'
#
loop_
_entity.id
_entity.type
_entity.pdbx_description
1 polymer ?
#
loop_
_entity_poly.entity_id
_entity_poly.type
_entity_poly.pdbx_seq_one_letter_code
_entity_poly.pdbx_strand_id
1 'polypeptide(L)'
;MRMIASLLRKIGPIVVVWVAALSAYADQTDPIEMPKSDDPVLAMMDSLDVLNYFKNYRKVNEGSSQRNLQFAPDSVPEFSDKVYRERLKKLDQASPFKLDYNPYVKGYLELYANRRRGTVSRMLGLASTYFPMFEEKLAKNNMPLELKYLAIVESALNPSAKSRAGAMGLWQFMYGTGKLMGLEINSYVDERCDPDKATDAAIAYLKYLYKYFGNDWHLALAGYNAGPGNVNKAIRRSGGKRDYWELRPYLPKETNGYVPAFIAVNYIMNHHRDHNIKPIQAKYHRYEIDSIYVRQEMTFKQISEVLGIEIAELEVLNPMYITGFIPAKWKPLPVYLPKSYIGDFIVNEPLLYRYVTGGWAEPPIDSNKVQQGYFAHYHKVGRTESLEFLSLKYKVEVDTLVAWNQLGEKNRLFLGQNLVIYTKDAALVEPKPKPEPKIETPTQAPAQYHTVRSGETLWAVARKYNTTPEAIKAKNGLKSDGLQVGQRLKIK
;
A
#
# COMPACT_ATOMS: atom_id res chain seq x y z
N MET A 1 2.48 -73.07 -47.53
CA MET A 1 2.93 -71.65 -47.64
C MET A 1 1.89 -70.67 -48.22
N ARG A 2 0.80 -71.08 -48.84
CA ARG A 2 -0.25 -70.15 -49.37
C ARG A 2 -1.34 -69.75 -48.38
N MET A 3 -1.47 -70.38 -47.21
CA MET A 3 -2.46 -70.05 -46.21
C MET A 3 -2.08 -68.95 -45.19
N ILE A 4 -0.77 -68.72 -44.99
CA ILE A 4 -0.27 -67.71 -44.06
C ILE A 4 -0.27 -66.29 -44.66
N ALA A 5 -0.11 -66.21 -46.00
CA ALA A 5 -0.14 -64.94 -46.73
C ALA A 5 -1.56 -64.29 -46.82
N SER A 6 -2.62 -65.08 -46.63
CA SER A 6 -4.02 -64.55 -46.68
C SER A 6 -4.45 -63.95 -45.29
N LEU A 7 -3.82 -64.37 -44.21
CA LEU A 7 -4.14 -63.90 -42.85
C LEU A 7 -3.46 -62.55 -42.53
N LEU A 8 -2.29 -62.27 -43.08
CA LEU A 8 -1.55 -61.04 -42.90
C LEU A 8 -2.13 -59.86 -43.71
N ARG A 9 -2.92 -60.15 -44.78
CA ARG A 9 -3.59 -59.09 -45.57
C ARG A 9 -4.89 -58.57 -44.92
N LYS A 10 -5.43 -59.21 -43.92
CA LYS A 10 -6.67 -58.80 -43.22
C LYS A 10 -6.40 -58.06 -41.91
N ILE A 11 -5.19 -58.10 -41.36
CA ILE A 11 -4.82 -57.46 -40.09
C ILE A 11 -4.06 -56.15 -40.28
N GLY A 12 -3.49 -55.92 -41.45
CA GLY A 12 -2.64 -54.77 -41.79
C GLY A 12 -3.28 -53.38 -41.58
N PRO A 13 -4.52 -53.11 -42.03
CA PRO A 13 -5.10 -51.79 -41.91
C PRO A 13 -5.58 -51.43 -40.48
N ILE A 14 -5.88 -52.42 -39.63
CA ILE A 14 -6.38 -52.13 -38.27
C ILE A 14 -5.23 -51.82 -37.30
N VAL A 15 -4.08 -52.49 -37.41
CA VAL A 15 -2.89 -52.23 -36.57
C VAL A 15 -2.25 -50.89 -36.92
N VAL A 16 -2.25 -50.48 -38.19
CA VAL A 16 -1.70 -49.19 -38.61
C VAL A 16 -2.60 -48.02 -38.15
N VAL A 17 -3.93 -48.23 -38.14
CA VAL A 17 -4.85 -47.20 -37.61
C VAL A 17 -4.73 -47.06 -36.07
N TRP A 18 -4.50 -48.17 -35.35
CA TRP A 18 -4.30 -48.09 -33.88
C TRP A 18 -2.94 -47.53 -33.48
N VAL A 19 -1.87 -47.76 -34.23
CA VAL A 19 -0.56 -47.16 -34.00
C VAL A 19 -0.58 -45.68 -34.40
N ALA A 20 -1.29 -45.29 -35.46
CA ALA A 20 -1.47 -43.88 -35.81
C ALA A 20 -2.38 -43.14 -34.80
N ALA A 21 -3.40 -43.81 -34.22
CA ALA A 21 -4.22 -43.24 -33.16
C ALA A 21 -3.48 -43.11 -31.80
N LEU A 22 -2.56 -44.01 -31.52
CA LEU A 22 -1.69 -43.91 -30.32
C LEU A 22 -0.55 -42.88 -30.48
N SER A 23 -0.05 -42.64 -31.69
CA SER A 23 0.90 -41.58 -31.94
C SER A 23 0.26 -40.20 -32.06
N ALA A 24 -1.04 -40.11 -32.41
CA ALA A 24 -1.78 -38.86 -32.38
C ALA A 24 -2.23 -38.42 -30.99
N TYR A 25 -2.16 -39.30 -29.98
CA TYR A 25 -2.45 -38.97 -28.57
C TYR A 25 -1.20 -38.58 -27.79
N ALA A 26 0.00 -38.57 -28.39
CA ALA A 26 1.24 -38.44 -27.69
C ALA A 26 1.92 -37.04 -27.82
N ASP A 27 1.33 -36.08 -28.56
CA ASP A 27 1.97 -34.76 -28.66
C ASP A 27 1.01 -33.64 -29.04
N GLN A 28 -0.06 -33.47 -28.27
CA GLN A 28 -0.73 -32.17 -28.14
C GLN A 28 -0.42 -31.61 -26.77
N THR A 29 0.80 -31.22 -26.55
CA THR A 29 1.08 -30.16 -25.58
C THR A 29 0.50 -28.90 -26.20
N ASP A 30 -0.70 -28.51 -25.75
CA ASP A 30 -1.20 -27.17 -26.03
C ASP A 30 -0.07 -26.18 -25.76
N PRO A 31 0.18 -25.23 -26.66
CA PRO A 31 1.28 -24.29 -26.48
C PRO A 31 1.09 -23.57 -25.17
N ILE A 32 2.14 -23.48 -24.34
CA ILE A 32 2.13 -22.76 -23.08
C ILE A 32 1.70 -21.32 -23.36
N GLU A 33 0.52 -20.94 -22.87
CA GLU A 33 0.05 -19.56 -23.02
C GLU A 33 0.70 -18.68 -21.96
N MET A 34 1.85 -18.12 -22.32
CA MET A 34 2.54 -17.18 -21.43
C MET A 34 1.75 -15.87 -21.29
N PRO A 35 1.69 -15.27 -20.10
CA PRO A 35 1.13 -13.95 -19.93
C PRO A 35 1.77 -12.94 -20.88
N LYS A 36 0.95 -12.13 -21.55
CA LYS A 36 1.41 -11.11 -22.50
C LYS A 36 2.02 -9.93 -21.74
N SER A 37 2.87 -9.14 -22.42
CA SER A 37 3.52 -7.97 -21.83
C SER A 37 2.53 -6.90 -21.28
N ASP A 38 1.30 -6.91 -21.78
CA ASP A 38 0.20 -6.03 -21.33
C ASP A 38 -0.69 -6.67 -20.23
N ASP A 39 -0.27 -7.79 -19.64
CA ASP A 39 -0.97 -8.45 -18.55
C ASP A 39 -0.94 -7.57 -17.28
N PRO A 40 -2.09 -7.26 -16.65
CA PRO A 40 -2.17 -6.41 -15.47
C PRO A 40 -1.39 -6.94 -14.26
N VAL A 41 -1.33 -8.26 -14.11
CA VAL A 41 -0.52 -8.88 -13.04
C VAL A 41 0.97 -8.58 -13.24
N LEU A 42 1.45 -8.60 -14.49
CA LEU A 42 2.83 -8.20 -14.81
C LEU A 42 3.06 -6.72 -14.50
N ALA A 43 2.15 -5.84 -14.89
CA ALA A 43 2.26 -4.42 -14.63
C ALA A 43 2.32 -4.10 -13.12
N MET A 44 1.56 -4.83 -12.30
CA MET A 44 1.61 -4.71 -10.84
C MET A 44 2.94 -5.22 -10.27
N MET A 45 3.46 -6.32 -10.79
CA MET A 45 4.77 -6.84 -10.38
C MET A 45 5.90 -5.86 -10.69
N ASP A 46 5.84 -5.15 -11.81
CA ASP A 46 6.82 -4.12 -12.17
C ASP A 46 6.76 -2.91 -11.23
N SER A 47 5.58 -2.60 -10.67
CA SER A 47 5.42 -1.51 -9.71
C SER A 47 6.19 -1.71 -8.41
N LEU A 48 6.46 -2.95 -8.00
CA LEU A 48 7.28 -3.26 -6.82
C LEU A 48 8.74 -2.84 -6.96
N ASP A 49 9.28 -2.81 -8.18
CA ASP A 49 10.67 -2.44 -8.42
C ASP A 49 10.93 -0.95 -8.13
N VAL A 50 9.88 -0.14 -8.12
CA VAL A 50 9.92 1.30 -7.85
C VAL A 50 9.80 1.62 -6.35
N LEU A 51 9.38 0.67 -5.50
CA LEU A 51 9.23 0.91 -4.07
C LEU A 51 10.58 1.19 -3.40
N ASN A 52 10.72 2.41 -2.88
CA ASN A 52 11.88 2.84 -2.07
C ASN A 52 12.13 1.94 -0.85
N TYR A 53 11.11 1.24 -0.38
CA TYR A 53 11.14 0.29 0.73
C TYR A 53 12.25 -0.76 0.60
N PHE A 54 12.54 -1.24 -0.63
CA PHE A 54 13.57 -2.25 -0.88
C PHE A 54 14.92 -1.67 -1.35
N LYS A 55 14.97 -0.38 -1.74
CA LYS A 55 16.21 0.22 -2.28
C LYS A 55 17.36 0.24 -1.27
N ASN A 56 17.07 0.43 0.00
CA ASN A 56 18.08 0.52 1.06
C ASN A 56 18.43 -0.84 1.70
N TYR A 57 17.70 -1.91 1.37
CA TYR A 57 17.83 -3.23 2.02
C TYR A 57 18.85 -4.17 1.37
N ARG A 58 19.29 -3.88 0.15
CA ARG A 58 20.25 -4.74 -0.57
C ARG A 58 21.59 -4.92 0.13
N LYS A 59 21.97 -4.05 1.07
CA LYS A 59 23.31 -4.05 1.69
C LYS A 59 23.42 -4.75 3.04
N VAL A 60 22.34 -5.07 3.73
CA VAL A 60 22.44 -5.48 5.14
C VAL A 60 22.32 -6.99 5.38
N ASN A 61 21.76 -7.79 4.49
CA ASN A 61 21.38 -9.17 4.81
C ASN A 61 21.85 -10.25 3.83
N GLU A 62 23.01 -10.14 3.20
CA GLU A 62 23.60 -11.28 2.47
C GLU A 62 24.11 -12.42 3.41
N GLY A 63 24.08 -12.22 4.73
CA GLY A 63 24.75 -13.10 5.72
C GLY A 63 23.89 -14.09 6.50
N SER A 64 22.56 -13.96 6.58
CA SER A 64 21.77 -14.70 7.57
C SER A 64 20.64 -15.62 7.06
N SER A 65 20.41 -15.72 5.74
CA SER A 65 19.39 -16.65 5.27
C SER A 65 19.91 -18.08 5.32
N GLN A 66 19.22 -18.97 6.05
CA GLN A 66 19.47 -20.41 6.04
C GLN A 66 19.62 -20.90 4.60
N ARG A 67 20.83 -21.33 4.25
CA ARG A 67 21.14 -21.89 2.94
C ARG A 67 20.29 -23.13 2.73
N ASN A 68 19.50 -23.16 1.69
CA ASN A 68 18.97 -24.41 1.21
C ASN A 68 20.13 -25.15 0.55
N LEU A 69 20.75 -26.07 1.30
CA LEU A 69 21.96 -26.81 0.90
C LEU A 69 21.74 -27.74 -0.32
N GLN A 70 20.48 -27.86 -0.79
CA GLN A 70 20.14 -28.73 -1.93
C GLN A 70 20.48 -28.11 -3.29
N PHE A 71 20.66 -26.78 -3.37
CA PHE A 71 20.88 -26.08 -4.65
C PHE A 71 22.07 -25.15 -4.58
N ALA A 72 22.78 -25.00 -5.70
CA ALA A 72 23.74 -23.90 -5.87
C ALA A 72 23.00 -22.54 -5.75
N PRO A 73 23.64 -21.47 -5.20
CA PRO A 73 22.99 -20.19 -4.92
C PRO A 73 22.16 -19.60 -6.05
N ASP A 74 22.66 -19.72 -7.29
CA ASP A 74 22.05 -19.10 -8.49
C ASP A 74 21.31 -20.11 -9.38
N SER A 75 21.17 -21.37 -8.91
CA SER A 75 20.47 -22.38 -9.71
C SER A 75 18.96 -22.10 -9.76
N VAL A 76 18.40 -22.34 -10.94
CA VAL A 76 16.95 -22.28 -11.19
C VAL A 76 16.45 -23.69 -11.41
N PRO A 77 15.85 -24.34 -10.39
CA PRO A 77 15.35 -25.70 -10.53
C PRO A 77 14.19 -25.75 -11.51
N GLU A 78 14.24 -26.66 -12.47
CA GLU A 78 13.17 -26.94 -13.41
C GLU A 78 12.42 -28.20 -12.99
N PHE A 79 11.10 -28.21 -13.15
CA PHE A 79 10.25 -29.32 -12.81
C PHE A 79 9.38 -29.74 -13.99
N SER A 80 9.14 -31.04 -14.12
CA SER A 80 8.22 -31.58 -15.12
C SER A 80 6.77 -31.26 -14.76
N ASP A 81 5.89 -31.28 -15.77
CA ASP A 81 4.44 -31.09 -15.61
C ASP A 81 3.85 -32.07 -14.59
N LYS A 82 4.40 -33.29 -14.50
CA LYS A 82 4.01 -34.28 -13.52
C LYS A 82 4.22 -33.77 -12.09
N VAL A 83 5.36 -33.16 -11.79
CA VAL A 83 5.69 -32.60 -10.46
C VAL A 83 4.75 -31.44 -10.13
N TYR A 84 4.53 -30.51 -11.06
CA TYR A 84 3.59 -29.41 -10.86
C TYR A 84 2.17 -29.90 -10.55
N ARG A 85 1.70 -30.88 -11.32
CA ARG A 85 0.37 -31.49 -11.14
C ARG A 85 0.23 -32.18 -9.78
N GLU A 86 1.23 -32.96 -9.36
CA GLU A 86 1.22 -33.65 -8.07
C GLU A 86 1.23 -32.67 -6.90
N ARG A 87 2.03 -31.61 -6.98
CA ARG A 87 2.11 -30.58 -5.95
C ARG A 87 0.81 -29.79 -5.84
N LEU A 88 0.24 -29.33 -6.99
CA LEU A 88 -1.05 -28.64 -7.01
C LEU A 88 -2.16 -29.54 -6.47
N LYS A 89 -2.19 -30.83 -6.84
CA LYS A 89 -3.16 -31.78 -6.30
C LYS A 89 -3.10 -31.91 -4.78
N LYS A 90 -1.91 -31.82 -4.18
CA LYS A 90 -1.77 -31.83 -2.72
C LYS A 90 -2.32 -30.55 -2.08
N LEU A 91 -2.09 -29.39 -2.70
CA LEU A 91 -2.66 -28.13 -2.23
C LEU A 91 -4.18 -28.12 -2.39
N ASP A 92 -4.70 -28.62 -3.50
CA ASP A 92 -6.13 -28.76 -3.80
C ASP A 92 -6.88 -29.57 -2.74
N GLN A 93 -6.29 -30.68 -2.29
CA GLN A 93 -6.88 -31.55 -1.26
C GLN A 93 -7.05 -30.85 0.11
N ALA A 94 -6.26 -29.83 0.38
CA ALA A 94 -6.28 -29.07 1.64
C ALA A 94 -7.02 -27.73 1.51
N SER A 95 -7.53 -27.39 0.33
CA SER A 95 -8.09 -26.09 -0.02
C SER A 95 -9.55 -26.17 -0.42
N PRO A 96 -10.40 -25.19 -0.10
CA PRO A 96 -11.76 -25.08 -0.65
C PRO A 96 -11.78 -24.59 -2.10
N PHE A 97 -10.61 -24.19 -2.65
CA PHE A 97 -10.46 -23.82 -4.05
C PHE A 97 -10.09 -25.03 -4.88
N LYS A 98 -10.59 -25.07 -6.13
CA LYS A 98 -10.08 -26.02 -7.13
C LYS A 98 -8.80 -25.46 -7.72
N LEU A 99 -7.67 -26.12 -7.43
CA LEU A 99 -6.34 -25.68 -7.88
C LEU A 99 -5.90 -26.51 -9.09
N ASP A 100 -6.64 -26.39 -10.19
CA ASP A 100 -6.44 -27.17 -11.42
C ASP A 100 -5.10 -26.85 -12.10
N TYR A 101 -4.39 -27.87 -12.55
CA TYR A 101 -3.24 -27.71 -13.44
C TYR A 101 -3.69 -27.77 -14.90
N ASN A 102 -3.39 -26.73 -15.64
CA ASN A 102 -3.63 -26.64 -17.08
C ASN A 102 -2.59 -25.71 -17.76
N PRO A 103 -2.55 -25.59 -19.10
CA PRO A 103 -1.57 -24.76 -19.80
C PRO A 103 -1.57 -23.30 -19.36
N TYR A 104 -2.72 -22.72 -19.01
CA TYR A 104 -2.81 -21.33 -18.54
C TYR A 104 -2.14 -21.14 -17.18
N VAL A 105 -2.41 -22.04 -16.25
CA VAL A 105 -1.76 -22.05 -14.92
C VAL A 105 -0.26 -22.29 -15.08
N LYS A 106 0.17 -23.19 -15.96
CA LYS A 106 1.58 -23.46 -16.25
C LYS A 106 2.31 -22.20 -16.68
N GLY A 107 1.73 -21.38 -17.56
CA GLY A 107 2.32 -20.13 -18.00
C GLY A 107 2.66 -19.18 -16.86
N TYR A 108 1.76 -19.03 -15.87
CA TYR A 108 2.03 -18.22 -14.67
C TYR A 108 3.02 -18.89 -13.71
N LEU A 109 3.00 -20.22 -13.57
CA LEU A 109 3.99 -20.94 -12.77
C LEU A 109 5.41 -20.68 -13.29
N GLU A 110 5.62 -20.79 -14.59
CA GLU A 110 6.92 -20.52 -15.22
C GLU A 110 7.31 -19.05 -15.12
N LEU A 111 6.34 -18.13 -15.22
CA LEU A 111 6.56 -16.73 -14.99
C LEU A 111 7.14 -16.46 -13.60
N TYR A 112 6.49 -16.93 -12.55
CA TYR A 112 6.91 -16.71 -11.16
C TYR A 112 8.17 -17.47 -10.81
N ALA A 113 8.28 -18.74 -11.21
CA ALA A 113 9.40 -19.62 -10.85
C ALA A 113 10.69 -19.24 -11.56
N ASN A 114 10.63 -18.73 -12.81
CA ASN A 114 11.79 -18.52 -13.67
C ASN A 114 12.07 -17.04 -13.95
N ARG A 115 11.06 -16.29 -14.42
CA ARG A 115 11.30 -14.93 -14.95
C ARG A 115 11.17 -13.83 -13.89
N ARG A 116 10.33 -14.00 -12.87
CA ARG A 116 10.01 -12.99 -11.86
C ARG A 116 10.46 -13.38 -10.44
N ARG A 117 11.52 -14.16 -10.35
CA ARG A 117 12.07 -14.67 -9.07
C ARG A 117 12.35 -13.57 -8.05
N GLY A 118 12.96 -12.47 -8.50
CA GLY A 118 13.22 -11.30 -7.65
C GLY A 118 11.96 -10.66 -7.07
N THR A 119 10.90 -10.60 -7.87
CA THR A 119 9.58 -10.10 -7.42
C THR A 119 8.96 -11.07 -6.41
N VAL A 120 9.03 -12.38 -6.66
CA VAL A 120 8.57 -13.41 -5.70
C VAL A 120 9.32 -13.29 -4.38
N SER A 121 10.66 -13.08 -4.42
CA SER A 121 11.47 -12.87 -3.21
C SER A 121 10.98 -11.65 -2.39
N ARG A 122 10.60 -10.55 -3.05
CA ARG A 122 10.02 -9.37 -2.38
C ARG A 122 8.64 -9.64 -1.81
N MET A 123 7.76 -10.30 -2.59
CA MET A 123 6.43 -10.70 -2.12
C MET A 123 6.50 -11.61 -0.88
N LEU A 124 7.43 -12.57 -0.86
CA LEU A 124 7.68 -13.43 0.29
C LEU A 124 8.11 -12.63 1.54
N GLY A 125 8.92 -11.60 1.35
CA GLY A 125 9.31 -10.69 2.43
C GLY A 125 8.12 -9.91 2.97
N LEU A 126 7.35 -9.26 2.09
CA LEU A 126 6.14 -8.49 2.46
C LEU A 126 5.04 -9.38 3.07
N ALA A 127 4.97 -10.65 2.68
CA ALA A 127 4.05 -11.62 3.27
C ALA A 127 4.24 -11.73 4.79
N SER A 128 5.47 -11.64 5.29
CA SER A 128 5.74 -11.67 6.75
C SER A 128 5.13 -10.48 7.51
N THR A 129 4.90 -9.36 6.81
CA THR A 129 4.28 -8.16 7.38
C THR A 129 2.75 -8.24 7.33
N TYR A 130 2.18 -8.69 6.20
CA TYR A 130 0.72 -8.58 5.98
C TYR A 130 -0.05 -9.87 6.25
N PHE A 131 0.53 -11.04 5.97
CA PHE A 131 -0.20 -12.31 6.10
C PHE A 131 -0.70 -12.63 7.50
N PRO A 132 0.03 -12.37 8.60
CA PRO A 132 -0.51 -12.63 9.93
C PRO A 132 -1.84 -11.90 10.19
N MET A 133 -1.97 -10.66 9.75
CA MET A 133 -3.21 -9.89 9.88
C MET A 133 -4.29 -10.39 8.92
N PHE A 134 -3.94 -10.73 7.67
CA PHE A 134 -4.91 -11.32 6.73
C PHE A 134 -5.48 -12.64 7.26
N GLU A 135 -4.60 -13.54 7.73
CA GLU A 135 -4.99 -14.85 8.26
C GLU A 135 -5.89 -14.73 9.49
N GLU A 136 -5.56 -13.83 10.43
CA GLU A 136 -6.39 -13.54 11.59
C GLU A 136 -7.79 -13.08 11.18
N LYS A 137 -7.87 -12.09 10.27
CA LYS A 137 -9.14 -11.53 9.81
C LYS A 137 -9.96 -12.53 8.98
N LEU A 138 -9.30 -13.30 8.08
CA LEU A 138 -9.95 -14.35 7.30
C LEU A 138 -10.52 -15.44 8.21
N ALA A 139 -9.72 -15.95 9.16
CA ALA A 139 -10.15 -16.96 10.11
C ALA A 139 -11.33 -16.50 10.98
N LYS A 140 -11.26 -15.28 11.50
CA LYS A 140 -12.36 -14.65 12.27
C LYS A 140 -13.67 -14.55 11.49
N ASN A 141 -13.58 -14.45 10.18
CA ASN A 141 -14.73 -14.37 9.27
C ASN A 141 -15.14 -15.71 8.67
N ASN A 142 -14.53 -16.83 9.07
CA ASN A 142 -14.72 -18.17 8.50
C ASN A 142 -14.50 -18.18 6.97
N MET A 143 -13.44 -17.51 6.51
CA MET A 143 -13.07 -17.40 5.11
C MET A 143 -11.79 -18.21 4.85
N PRO A 144 -11.63 -18.79 3.64
CA PRO A 144 -10.42 -19.51 3.28
C PRO A 144 -9.16 -18.66 3.42
N LEU A 145 -8.10 -19.24 4.03
CA LEU A 145 -6.85 -18.52 4.24
C LEU A 145 -6.09 -18.24 2.93
N GLU A 146 -6.36 -19.02 1.88
CA GLU A 146 -5.78 -18.83 0.54
C GLU A 146 -6.15 -17.48 -0.08
N LEU A 147 -7.24 -16.86 0.36
CA LEU A 147 -7.63 -15.52 -0.09
C LEU A 147 -6.57 -14.45 0.20
N LYS A 148 -5.64 -14.69 1.13
CA LYS A 148 -4.47 -13.82 1.34
C LYS A 148 -3.62 -13.66 0.06
N TYR A 149 -3.58 -14.68 -0.78
CA TYR A 149 -2.83 -14.66 -2.04
C TYR A 149 -3.45 -13.74 -3.10
N LEU A 150 -4.73 -13.36 -2.92
CA LEU A 150 -5.38 -12.42 -3.81
C LEU A 150 -4.72 -11.03 -3.77
N ALA A 151 -4.29 -10.56 -2.59
CA ALA A 151 -3.57 -9.30 -2.46
C ALA A 151 -2.21 -9.32 -3.19
N ILE A 152 -1.63 -10.52 -3.42
CA ILE A 152 -0.44 -10.66 -4.28
C ILE A 152 -0.83 -10.43 -5.75
N VAL A 153 -1.91 -11.06 -6.21
CA VAL A 153 -2.40 -10.90 -7.60
C VAL A 153 -2.78 -9.45 -7.87
N GLU A 154 -3.41 -8.77 -6.91
CA GLU A 154 -3.90 -7.40 -7.06
C GLU A 154 -2.80 -6.34 -7.02
N SER A 155 -1.84 -6.47 -6.10
CA SER A 155 -0.86 -5.40 -5.83
C SER A 155 0.56 -5.88 -5.59
N ALA A 156 0.83 -7.19 -5.68
CA ALA A 156 2.06 -7.79 -5.22
C ALA A 156 2.41 -7.39 -3.76
N LEU A 157 1.39 -7.21 -2.91
CA LEU A 157 1.44 -6.73 -1.53
C LEU A 157 1.94 -5.28 -1.37
N ASN A 158 1.76 -4.43 -2.39
CA ASN A 158 2.06 -3.01 -2.29
C ASN A 158 0.84 -2.22 -1.75
N PRO A 159 0.89 -1.67 -0.52
CA PRO A 159 -0.24 -0.96 0.06
C PRO A 159 -0.54 0.39 -0.60
N SER A 160 0.42 0.93 -1.36
CA SER A 160 0.27 2.20 -2.09
C SER A 160 0.07 1.99 -3.59
N ALA A 161 -0.17 0.74 -4.04
CA ALA A 161 -0.35 0.43 -5.46
C ALA A 161 -1.50 1.22 -6.06
N LYS A 162 -1.27 1.79 -7.24
CA LYS A 162 -2.28 2.53 -8.02
C LYS A 162 -2.30 2.02 -9.45
N SER A 163 -3.43 1.47 -9.88
CA SER A 163 -3.61 1.04 -11.27
C SER A 163 -3.89 2.23 -12.21
N ARG A 164 -3.74 2.02 -13.52
CA ARG A 164 -4.13 3.00 -14.55
C ARG A 164 -5.60 3.37 -14.47
N ALA A 165 -6.46 2.44 -14.07
CA ALA A 165 -7.90 2.64 -13.90
C ALA A 165 -8.27 3.34 -12.58
N GLY A 166 -7.30 3.60 -11.69
CA GLY A 166 -7.52 4.27 -10.41
C GLY A 166 -7.91 3.35 -9.25
N ALA A 167 -7.72 2.03 -9.40
CA ALA A 167 -7.77 1.11 -8.28
C ALA A 167 -6.58 1.36 -7.34
N MET A 168 -6.77 1.18 -6.01
CA MET A 168 -5.79 1.56 -5.00
C MET A 168 -5.62 0.47 -3.93
N GLY A 169 -4.39 0.39 -3.41
CA GLY A 169 -4.03 -0.35 -2.21
C GLY A 169 -3.80 -1.85 -2.41
N LEU A 170 -3.62 -2.57 -1.31
CA LEU A 170 -3.34 -4.03 -1.29
C LEU A 170 -4.38 -4.84 -2.07
N TRP A 171 -5.64 -4.43 -2.00
CA TRP A 171 -6.80 -5.12 -2.54
C TRP A 171 -7.37 -4.48 -3.81
N GLN A 172 -6.69 -3.45 -4.34
CA GLN A 172 -7.03 -2.76 -5.59
C GLN A 172 -8.51 -2.34 -5.72
N PHE A 173 -9.06 -1.77 -4.66
CA PHE A 173 -10.42 -1.25 -4.72
C PHE A 173 -10.54 -0.08 -5.70
N MET A 174 -11.50 -0.16 -6.61
CA MET A 174 -11.99 1.00 -7.34
C MET A 174 -12.70 1.97 -6.39
N TYR A 175 -12.67 3.27 -6.69
CA TYR A 175 -13.28 4.32 -5.87
C TYR A 175 -14.72 3.98 -5.44
N GLY A 176 -15.56 3.63 -6.43
CA GLY A 176 -16.98 3.31 -6.17
C GLY A 176 -17.17 2.08 -5.29
N THR A 177 -16.38 1.02 -5.52
CA THR A 177 -16.46 -0.22 -4.71
C THR A 177 -15.93 0.04 -3.31
N GLY A 178 -14.83 0.80 -3.15
CA GLY A 178 -14.31 1.18 -1.83
C GLY A 178 -15.35 1.93 -1.00
N LYS A 179 -16.02 2.93 -1.60
CA LYS A 179 -17.12 3.65 -0.94
C LYS A 179 -18.30 2.75 -0.57
N LEU A 180 -18.69 1.84 -1.47
CA LEU A 180 -19.76 0.87 -1.22
C LEU A 180 -19.42 -0.04 -0.02
N MET A 181 -18.15 -0.40 0.13
CA MET A 181 -17.65 -1.22 1.25
C MET A 181 -17.35 -0.41 2.52
N GLY A 182 -17.70 0.87 2.55
CA GLY A 182 -17.60 1.73 3.74
C GLY A 182 -16.25 2.38 3.96
N LEU A 183 -15.32 2.31 2.99
CA LEU A 183 -14.01 2.95 3.10
C LEU A 183 -14.12 4.48 2.96
N GLU A 184 -13.46 5.19 3.85
CA GLU A 184 -13.33 6.64 3.77
C GLU A 184 -12.32 7.00 2.67
N ILE A 185 -12.77 7.82 1.72
CA ILE A 185 -11.92 8.29 0.62
C ILE A 185 -12.20 9.79 0.45
N ASN A 186 -11.20 10.62 0.75
CA ASN A 186 -11.26 12.07 0.62
C ASN A 186 -9.89 12.63 0.19
N SER A 187 -9.70 13.94 0.26
CA SER A 187 -8.45 14.59 -0.16
C SER A 187 -7.24 14.31 0.73
N TYR A 188 -7.45 13.85 1.95
CA TYR A 188 -6.39 13.60 2.94
C TYR A 188 -6.22 12.13 3.26
N VAL A 189 -7.30 11.37 3.26
CA VAL A 189 -7.34 9.97 3.65
C VAL A 189 -7.91 9.13 2.52
N ASP A 190 -7.21 8.04 2.18
CA ASP A 190 -7.69 6.99 1.29
C ASP A 190 -7.55 5.63 1.98
N GLU A 191 -8.64 5.18 2.64
CA GLU A 191 -8.64 3.92 3.37
C GLU A 191 -8.54 2.67 2.48
N ARG A 192 -8.55 2.80 1.16
CA ARG A 192 -8.18 1.71 0.24
C ARG A 192 -6.72 1.33 0.40
N CYS A 193 -5.88 2.29 0.87
CA CYS A 193 -4.49 2.09 1.18
C CYS A 193 -4.24 1.69 2.65
N ASP A 194 -5.26 1.72 3.52
CA ASP A 194 -5.16 1.24 4.89
C ASP A 194 -5.17 -0.30 4.91
N PRO A 195 -4.09 -0.98 5.32
CA PRO A 195 -4.03 -2.45 5.27
C PRO A 195 -5.12 -3.14 6.08
N ASP A 196 -5.45 -2.60 7.26
CA ASP A 196 -6.45 -3.19 8.16
C ASP A 196 -7.87 -3.02 7.63
N LYS A 197 -8.26 -1.80 7.27
CA LYS A 197 -9.62 -1.48 6.80
C LYS A 197 -9.92 -2.02 5.41
N ALA A 198 -8.94 -1.90 4.51
CA ALA A 198 -9.08 -2.46 3.16
C ALA A 198 -9.21 -3.99 3.20
N THR A 199 -8.56 -4.67 4.15
CA THR A 199 -8.72 -6.12 4.33
C THR A 199 -10.13 -6.48 4.82
N ASP A 200 -10.68 -5.75 5.79
CA ASP A 200 -12.06 -5.97 6.25
C ASP A 200 -13.07 -5.76 5.10
N ALA A 201 -12.87 -4.70 4.31
CA ALA A 201 -13.69 -4.42 3.13
C ALA A 201 -13.59 -5.54 2.07
N ALA A 202 -12.36 -6.05 1.81
CA ALA A 202 -12.13 -7.13 0.85
C ALA A 202 -12.81 -8.44 1.28
N ILE A 203 -12.72 -8.80 2.55
CA ILE A 203 -13.40 -9.96 3.12
C ILE A 203 -14.92 -9.83 2.97
N ALA A 204 -15.48 -8.68 3.29
CA ALA A 204 -16.92 -8.42 3.14
C ALA A 204 -17.36 -8.53 1.68
N TYR A 205 -16.60 -7.97 0.74
CA TYR A 205 -16.90 -8.02 -0.69
C TYR A 205 -16.76 -9.43 -1.27
N LEU A 206 -15.70 -10.16 -0.91
CA LEU A 206 -15.50 -11.56 -1.32
C LEU A 206 -16.60 -12.48 -0.79
N LYS A 207 -17.04 -12.28 0.46
CA LYS A 207 -18.16 -13.01 1.06
C LYS A 207 -19.48 -12.77 0.30
N TYR A 208 -19.70 -11.51 -0.09
CA TYR A 208 -20.84 -11.15 -0.95
C TYR A 208 -20.76 -11.86 -2.29
N LEU A 209 -19.63 -11.78 -3.00
CA LEU A 209 -19.45 -12.39 -4.32
C LEU A 209 -19.56 -13.90 -4.29
N TYR A 210 -19.02 -14.57 -3.28
CA TYR A 210 -19.12 -16.00 -3.10
C TYR A 210 -20.58 -16.45 -3.03
N LYS A 211 -21.38 -15.81 -2.17
CA LYS A 211 -22.83 -16.07 -2.10
C LYS A 211 -23.55 -15.75 -3.41
N TYR A 212 -23.21 -14.61 -4.02
CA TYR A 212 -23.84 -14.14 -5.25
C TYR A 212 -23.67 -15.15 -6.41
N PHE A 213 -22.51 -15.80 -6.50
CA PHE A 213 -22.22 -16.80 -7.53
C PHE A 213 -22.55 -18.24 -7.11
N GLY A 214 -23.34 -18.45 -6.05
CA GLY A 214 -23.79 -19.79 -5.67
C GLY A 214 -22.71 -20.63 -4.99
N ASN A 215 -21.86 -20.00 -4.22
CA ASN A 215 -20.74 -20.60 -3.48
C ASN A 215 -19.61 -21.14 -4.38
N ASP A 216 -19.40 -20.48 -5.51
CA ASP A 216 -18.30 -20.78 -6.45
C ASP A 216 -17.17 -19.76 -6.26
N TRP A 217 -15.99 -20.23 -5.81
CA TRP A 217 -14.83 -19.37 -5.58
C TRP A 217 -14.23 -18.84 -6.88
N HIS A 218 -14.15 -19.64 -7.95
CA HIS A 218 -13.58 -19.15 -9.20
C HIS A 218 -14.43 -18.05 -9.82
N LEU A 219 -15.76 -18.19 -9.77
CA LEU A 219 -16.66 -17.12 -10.20
C LEU A 219 -16.63 -15.91 -9.28
N ALA A 220 -16.44 -16.11 -7.96
CA ALA A 220 -16.27 -15.03 -7.02
C ALA A 220 -15.00 -14.23 -7.31
N LEU A 221 -13.86 -14.90 -7.58
CA LEU A 221 -12.61 -14.28 -7.98
C LEU A 221 -12.75 -13.53 -9.31
N ALA A 222 -13.39 -14.14 -10.32
CA ALA A 222 -13.69 -13.48 -11.59
C ALA A 222 -14.58 -12.23 -11.38
N GLY A 223 -15.55 -12.32 -10.47
CA GLY A 223 -16.43 -11.21 -10.08
C GLY A 223 -15.71 -10.11 -9.31
N TYR A 224 -14.69 -10.44 -8.52
CA TYR A 224 -13.85 -9.47 -7.83
C TYR A 224 -13.08 -8.60 -8.83
N ASN A 225 -12.45 -9.23 -9.81
CA ASN A 225 -11.67 -8.54 -10.84
C ASN A 225 -12.56 -7.78 -11.85
N ALA A 226 -13.53 -8.46 -12.48
CA ALA A 226 -14.32 -7.88 -13.56
C ALA A 226 -15.58 -7.12 -13.09
N GLY A 227 -15.98 -7.32 -11.86
CA GLY A 227 -17.32 -7.00 -11.36
C GLY A 227 -18.38 -8.03 -11.75
N PRO A 228 -19.39 -8.29 -10.90
CA PRO A 228 -20.39 -9.34 -11.10
C PRO A 228 -21.22 -9.15 -12.38
N GLY A 229 -21.42 -7.90 -12.82
CA GLY A 229 -22.13 -7.59 -14.05
C GLY A 229 -21.46 -8.15 -15.30
N ASN A 230 -20.12 -8.10 -15.38
CA ASN A 230 -19.38 -8.61 -16.53
C ASN A 230 -19.31 -10.14 -16.53
N VAL A 231 -19.20 -10.78 -15.37
CA VAL A 231 -19.31 -12.23 -15.25
C VAL A 231 -20.70 -12.71 -15.70
N ASN A 232 -21.77 -12.05 -15.29
CA ASN A 232 -23.12 -12.37 -15.75
C ASN A 232 -23.32 -12.17 -17.26
N LYS A 233 -22.67 -11.15 -17.86
CA LYS A 233 -22.66 -11.00 -19.32
C LYS A 233 -21.95 -12.19 -20.00
N ALA A 234 -20.84 -12.66 -19.43
CA ALA A 234 -20.12 -13.83 -19.93
C ALA A 234 -20.99 -15.10 -19.84
N ILE A 235 -21.66 -15.32 -18.70
CA ILE A 235 -22.61 -16.45 -18.52
C ILE A 235 -23.69 -16.43 -19.60
N ARG A 236 -24.33 -15.28 -19.86
CA ARG A 236 -25.33 -15.18 -20.90
C ARG A 236 -24.76 -15.45 -22.31
N ARG A 237 -23.57 -14.88 -22.63
CA ARG A 237 -22.94 -15.09 -23.95
C ARG A 237 -22.47 -16.51 -24.19
N SER A 238 -22.14 -17.26 -23.15
CA SER A 238 -21.72 -18.66 -23.22
C SER A 238 -22.89 -19.66 -23.30
N GLY A 239 -24.13 -19.20 -23.29
CA GLY A 239 -25.31 -20.08 -23.23
C GLY A 239 -25.60 -20.63 -21.84
N GLY A 240 -25.21 -19.91 -20.77
CA GLY A 240 -25.54 -20.29 -19.39
C GLY A 240 -24.45 -21.09 -18.67
N LYS A 241 -23.26 -21.24 -19.25
CA LYS A 241 -22.11 -21.90 -18.59
C LYS A 241 -21.75 -21.19 -17.30
N ARG A 242 -21.32 -21.98 -16.29
CA ARG A 242 -20.95 -21.47 -14.97
C ARG A 242 -19.56 -21.94 -14.47
N ASP A 243 -18.92 -22.88 -15.18
CA ASP A 243 -17.54 -23.22 -14.91
C ASP A 243 -16.61 -22.12 -15.41
N TYR A 244 -15.64 -21.68 -14.60
CA TYR A 244 -14.71 -20.59 -14.94
C TYR A 244 -13.93 -20.88 -16.22
N TRP A 245 -13.44 -22.12 -16.40
CA TRP A 245 -12.62 -22.50 -17.55
C TRP A 245 -13.43 -22.45 -18.85
N GLU A 246 -14.70 -22.86 -18.80
CA GLU A 246 -15.63 -22.75 -19.92
C GLU A 246 -16.08 -21.30 -20.20
N LEU A 247 -16.13 -20.44 -19.14
CA LEU A 247 -16.48 -19.02 -19.26
C LEU A 247 -15.32 -18.17 -19.74
N ARG A 248 -14.09 -18.61 -19.53
CA ARG A 248 -12.87 -17.88 -19.79
C ARG A 248 -12.84 -17.17 -21.16
N PRO A 249 -13.22 -17.79 -22.30
CA PRO A 249 -13.25 -17.12 -23.61
C PRO A 249 -14.24 -15.94 -23.72
N TYR A 250 -15.23 -15.88 -22.82
CA TYR A 250 -16.28 -14.87 -22.82
C TYR A 250 -16.05 -13.75 -21.79
N LEU A 251 -15.09 -13.95 -20.88
CA LEU A 251 -14.70 -12.97 -19.87
C LEU A 251 -13.86 -11.83 -20.49
N PRO A 252 -13.73 -10.66 -19.83
CA PRO A 252 -12.76 -9.67 -20.21
C PRO A 252 -11.34 -10.26 -20.25
N LYS A 253 -10.49 -9.78 -21.16
CA LYS A 253 -9.12 -10.29 -21.37
C LYS A 253 -8.31 -10.33 -20.06
N GLU A 254 -8.44 -9.32 -19.24
CA GLU A 254 -7.78 -9.21 -17.93
C GLU A 254 -8.22 -10.35 -16.98
N THR A 255 -9.53 -10.64 -16.96
CA THR A 255 -10.10 -11.66 -16.08
C THR A 255 -9.75 -13.08 -16.52
N ASN A 256 -9.39 -13.28 -17.80
CA ASN A 256 -8.96 -14.59 -18.33
C ASN A 256 -7.70 -15.13 -17.62
N GLY A 257 -6.79 -14.26 -17.18
CA GLY A 257 -5.57 -14.62 -16.49
C GLY A 257 -5.69 -14.67 -14.97
N TYR A 258 -6.79 -14.16 -14.42
CA TYR A 258 -6.89 -13.87 -12.99
C TYR A 258 -6.90 -15.12 -12.09
N VAL A 259 -7.75 -16.10 -12.39
CA VAL A 259 -7.77 -17.39 -11.66
C VAL A 259 -6.49 -18.20 -11.90
N PRO A 260 -5.98 -18.35 -13.14
CA PRO A 260 -4.67 -18.96 -13.37
C PRO A 260 -3.54 -18.32 -12.56
N ALA A 261 -3.50 -16.98 -12.49
CA ALA A 261 -2.51 -16.25 -11.68
C ALA A 261 -2.68 -16.54 -10.18
N PHE A 262 -3.91 -16.56 -9.66
CA PHE A 262 -4.20 -16.90 -8.27
C PHE A 262 -3.74 -18.32 -7.91
N ILE A 263 -3.99 -19.30 -8.76
CA ILE A 263 -3.53 -20.69 -8.56
C ILE A 263 -2.01 -20.76 -8.57
N ALA A 264 -1.36 -20.06 -9.49
CA ALA A 264 0.10 -20.05 -9.59
C ALA A 264 0.76 -19.33 -8.42
N VAL A 265 0.17 -18.23 -7.92
CA VAL A 265 0.63 -17.57 -6.70
C VAL A 265 0.50 -18.48 -5.48
N ASN A 266 -0.65 -19.16 -5.35
CA ASN A 266 -0.84 -20.15 -4.27
C ASN A 266 0.26 -21.23 -4.32
N TYR A 267 0.56 -21.74 -5.50
CA TYR A 267 1.65 -22.71 -5.67
C TYR A 267 3.00 -22.12 -5.28
N ILE A 268 3.41 -21.01 -5.86
CA ILE A 268 4.78 -20.49 -5.69
C ILE A 268 5.06 -20.03 -4.25
N MET A 269 4.06 -19.49 -3.56
CA MET A 269 4.19 -19.09 -2.16
C MET A 269 4.38 -20.30 -1.23
N ASN A 270 3.81 -21.46 -1.55
CA ASN A 270 3.97 -22.70 -0.80
C ASN A 270 5.26 -23.47 -1.18
N HIS A 271 5.70 -23.37 -2.44
CA HIS A 271 6.82 -24.14 -2.99
C HIS A 271 8.05 -23.29 -3.34
N HIS A 272 8.15 -22.04 -2.87
CA HIS A 272 9.26 -21.14 -3.18
C HIS A 272 10.64 -21.74 -2.85
N ARG A 273 10.75 -22.53 -1.77
CA ARG A 273 11.99 -23.20 -1.36
C ARG A 273 12.43 -24.25 -2.37
N ASP A 274 11.47 -25.01 -2.92
CA ASP A 274 11.73 -26.03 -3.94
C ASP A 274 12.26 -25.37 -5.23
N HIS A 275 11.83 -24.15 -5.51
CA HIS A 275 12.29 -23.33 -6.63
C HIS A 275 13.54 -22.51 -6.30
N ASN A 276 14.22 -22.75 -5.17
CA ASN A 276 15.39 -21.98 -4.74
C ASN A 276 15.13 -20.46 -4.70
N ILE A 277 13.92 -20.04 -4.31
CA ILE A 277 13.56 -18.64 -4.14
C ILE A 277 13.57 -18.33 -2.64
N LYS A 278 14.36 -17.33 -2.25
CA LYS A 278 14.50 -16.90 -0.86
C LYS A 278 13.75 -15.59 -0.64
N PRO A 279 13.05 -15.40 0.50
CA PRO A 279 12.45 -14.12 0.83
C PRO A 279 13.53 -13.05 1.03
N ILE A 280 13.29 -11.85 0.51
CA ILE A 280 14.01 -10.65 0.94
C ILE A 280 13.35 -10.22 2.25
N GLN A 281 14.15 -10.09 3.30
CA GLN A 281 13.63 -9.74 4.63
C GLN A 281 12.91 -8.39 4.59
N ALA A 282 11.69 -8.33 5.14
CA ALA A 282 10.99 -7.07 5.34
C ALA A 282 11.68 -6.25 6.45
N LYS A 283 11.58 -4.92 6.38
CA LYS A 283 12.12 -4.03 7.43
C LYS A 283 11.45 -4.30 8.77
N TYR A 284 10.16 -4.49 8.75
CA TYR A 284 9.36 -4.77 9.92
C TYR A 284 8.46 -5.97 9.68
N HIS A 285 8.45 -6.89 10.62
CA HIS A 285 7.41 -7.90 10.74
C HIS A 285 6.16 -7.30 11.40
N ARG A 286 4.99 -7.89 11.21
CA ARG A 286 3.74 -7.37 11.76
C ARG A 286 3.80 -7.11 13.27
N TYR A 287 4.43 -7.98 14.03
CA TYR A 287 4.56 -7.86 15.49
C TYR A 287 5.48 -6.71 15.95
N GLU A 288 6.26 -6.12 15.05
CA GLU A 288 7.14 -4.97 15.32
C GLU A 288 6.45 -3.63 15.02
N ILE A 289 5.25 -3.65 14.46
CA ILE A 289 4.44 -2.47 14.15
C ILE A 289 3.29 -2.41 15.15
N ASP A 290 3.00 -1.21 15.64
CA ASP A 290 1.83 -0.95 16.46
C ASP A 290 1.19 0.38 16.03
N SER A 291 0.01 0.69 16.57
CA SER A 291 -0.72 1.90 16.24
C SER A 291 -1.00 2.73 17.49
N ILE A 292 -0.94 4.04 17.34
CA ILE A 292 -1.37 5.00 18.31
C ILE A 292 -2.45 5.89 17.70
N TYR A 293 -3.46 6.29 18.50
CA TYR A 293 -4.53 7.15 18.01
C TYR A 293 -4.26 8.60 18.35
N VAL A 294 -3.97 9.40 17.34
CA VAL A 294 -3.83 10.86 17.49
C VAL A 294 -5.18 11.54 17.50
N ARG A 295 -5.30 12.61 18.28
CA ARG A 295 -6.55 13.32 18.55
C ARG A 295 -6.58 14.75 18.03
N GLN A 296 -5.48 15.21 17.44
CA GLN A 296 -5.35 16.52 16.82
C GLN A 296 -4.71 16.37 15.45
N GLU A 297 -4.95 17.35 14.59
CA GLU A 297 -4.31 17.42 13.27
C GLU A 297 -2.80 17.41 13.40
N MET A 298 -2.13 16.62 12.56
CA MET A 298 -0.69 16.40 12.64
C MET A 298 -0.12 16.07 11.27
N THR A 299 1.17 16.27 11.08
CA THR A 299 1.88 15.89 9.85
C THR A 299 2.99 14.88 10.12
N PHE A 300 3.36 14.10 9.13
CA PHE A 300 4.52 13.21 9.21
C PHE A 300 5.81 13.99 9.49
N LYS A 301 5.90 15.23 9.00
CA LYS A 301 7.02 16.10 9.28
C LYS A 301 7.17 16.40 10.78
N GLN A 302 6.05 16.70 11.48
CA GLN A 302 6.07 16.90 12.94
C GLN A 302 6.55 15.64 13.66
N ILE A 303 6.02 14.47 13.31
CA ILE A 303 6.41 13.20 13.90
C ILE A 303 7.89 12.91 13.63
N SER A 304 8.35 13.12 12.39
CA SER A 304 9.73 12.92 11.97
C SER A 304 10.70 13.81 12.76
N GLU A 305 10.40 15.09 12.87
CA GLU A 305 11.29 16.05 13.56
C GLU A 305 11.35 15.80 15.07
N VAL A 306 10.25 15.40 15.69
CA VAL A 306 10.20 15.14 17.14
C VAL A 306 10.77 13.78 17.50
N LEU A 307 10.43 12.74 16.76
CA LEU A 307 10.84 11.36 17.08
C LEU A 307 12.11 10.91 16.37
N GLY A 308 12.54 11.61 15.32
CA GLY A 308 13.70 11.23 14.51
C GLY A 308 13.43 10.02 13.59
N ILE A 309 12.17 9.72 13.27
CA ILE A 309 11.80 8.71 12.31
C ILE A 309 11.79 9.31 10.89
N GLU A 310 12.29 8.57 9.90
CA GLU A 310 12.31 9.05 8.52
C GLU A 310 10.88 9.21 7.95
N ILE A 311 10.63 10.32 7.23
CA ILE A 311 9.31 10.57 6.59
C ILE A 311 8.93 9.42 5.66
N ALA A 312 9.88 8.92 4.87
CA ALA A 312 9.65 7.78 3.97
C ALA A 312 9.20 6.51 4.70
N GLU A 313 9.59 6.34 5.95
CA GLU A 313 9.17 5.23 6.79
C GLU A 313 7.74 5.43 7.30
N LEU A 314 7.39 6.65 7.70
CA LEU A 314 6.02 7.01 8.07
C LEU A 314 5.05 6.83 6.88
N GLU A 315 5.46 7.22 5.66
CA GLU A 315 4.68 7.04 4.44
C GLU A 315 4.42 5.56 4.12
N VAL A 316 5.43 4.70 4.30
CA VAL A 316 5.29 3.26 4.07
C VAL A 316 4.36 2.61 5.09
N LEU A 317 4.43 3.02 6.35
CA LEU A 317 3.60 2.46 7.41
C LEU A 317 2.18 3.03 7.41
N ASN A 318 1.97 4.23 6.85
CA ASN A 318 0.70 4.94 6.86
C ASN A 318 0.28 5.40 5.46
N PRO A 319 0.19 4.50 4.48
CA PRO A 319 -0.05 4.87 3.08
C PRO A 319 -1.44 5.47 2.83
N MET A 320 -2.36 5.37 3.79
CA MET A 320 -3.68 5.99 3.72
C MET A 320 -3.65 7.52 3.84
N TYR A 321 -2.59 8.12 4.39
CA TYR A 321 -2.49 9.58 4.50
C TYR A 321 -1.77 10.15 3.27
N ILE A 322 -2.56 10.58 2.27
CA ILE A 322 -2.09 10.93 0.90
C ILE A 322 -0.99 11.99 0.88
N THR A 323 -1.06 12.97 1.80
CA THR A 323 -0.15 14.13 1.84
C THR A 323 0.77 14.12 3.05
N GLY A 324 0.80 13.01 3.82
CA GLY A 324 1.47 12.98 5.11
C GLY A 324 0.78 13.86 6.18
N PHE A 325 -0.45 14.31 5.93
CA PHE A 325 -1.28 15.04 6.87
C PHE A 325 -2.36 14.13 7.46
N ILE A 326 -2.46 14.11 8.79
CA ILE A 326 -3.40 13.30 9.57
C ILE A 326 -4.51 14.22 10.07
N PRO A 327 -5.73 14.17 9.50
CA PRO A 327 -6.82 15.11 9.80
C PRO A 327 -7.62 14.70 11.05
N ALA A 328 -6.96 14.47 12.18
CA ALA A 328 -7.55 13.96 13.41
C ALA A 328 -8.31 15.05 14.23
N LYS A 329 -8.98 15.99 13.54
CA LYS A 329 -9.71 17.08 14.19
C LYS A 329 -11.02 16.64 14.82
N TRP A 330 -11.77 15.75 14.13
CA TRP A 330 -13.14 15.40 14.51
C TRP A 330 -13.27 14.01 15.11
N LYS A 331 -12.30 13.14 14.86
CA LYS A 331 -12.21 11.78 15.40
C LYS A 331 -10.75 11.39 15.56
N PRO A 332 -10.41 10.56 16.55
CA PRO A 332 -9.07 9.98 16.63
C PRO A 332 -8.76 9.17 15.38
N LEU A 333 -7.53 9.29 14.87
CA LEU A 333 -7.05 8.56 13.71
C LEU A 333 -5.79 7.75 14.06
N PRO A 334 -5.63 6.53 13.53
CA PRO A 334 -4.48 5.68 13.84
C PRO A 334 -3.24 6.19 13.12
N VAL A 335 -2.10 6.12 13.79
CA VAL A 335 -0.76 6.26 13.20
C VAL A 335 0.01 4.99 13.51
N TYR A 336 0.44 4.29 12.48
CA TYR A 336 1.25 3.08 12.61
C TYR A 336 2.73 3.45 12.71
N LEU A 337 3.37 2.93 13.72
CA LEU A 337 4.78 3.18 14.02
C LEU A 337 5.48 1.86 14.35
N PRO A 338 6.82 1.77 14.20
CA PRO A 338 7.57 0.71 14.83
C PRO A 338 7.37 0.76 16.34
N LYS A 339 7.19 -0.37 17.00
CA LYS A 339 6.94 -0.46 18.46
C LYS A 339 7.98 0.29 19.31
N SER A 340 9.22 0.36 18.83
CA SER A 340 10.29 1.11 19.48
C SER A 340 10.00 2.60 19.63
N TYR A 341 9.14 3.18 18.79
CA TYR A 341 8.78 4.60 18.83
C TYR A 341 7.48 4.89 19.61
N ILE A 342 6.70 3.88 19.98
CA ILE A 342 5.40 4.08 20.65
C ILE A 342 5.60 4.79 22.01
N GLY A 343 6.57 4.34 22.82
CA GLY A 343 6.86 5.00 24.08
C GLY A 343 7.32 6.44 23.91
N ASP A 344 8.24 6.69 22.98
CA ASP A 344 8.73 8.03 22.65
C ASP A 344 7.59 8.92 22.13
N PHE A 345 6.63 8.36 21.35
CA PHE A 345 5.46 9.11 20.90
C PHE A 345 4.59 9.57 22.08
N ILE A 346 4.23 8.63 22.97
CA ILE A 346 3.33 8.91 24.13
C ILE A 346 3.95 10.01 25.02
N VAL A 347 5.25 9.89 25.32
CA VAL A 347 5.96 10.88 26.17
C VAL A 347 6.03 12.26 25.49
N ASN A 348 6.19 12.28 24.17
CA ASN A 348 6.32 13.53 23.41
C ASN A 348 4.98 14.00 22.77
N GLU A 349 3.86 13.37 23.04
CA GLU A 349 2.55 13.74 22.47
C GLU A 349 2.19 15.22 22.71
N PRO A 350 2.36 15.81 23.93
CA PRO A 350 2.11 17.24 24.13
C PRO A 350 3.03 18.13 23.28
N LEU A 351 4.26 17.71 23.05
CA LEU A 351 5.22 18.42 22.23
C LEU A 351 4.85 18.35 20.73
N LEU A 352 4.43 17.17 20.26
CA LEU A 352 3.93 16.96 18.90
C LEU A 352 2.77 17.89 18.58
N TYR A 353 1.82 18.07 19.51
CA TYR A 353 0.66 18.94 19.29
C TYR A 353 1.01 20.43 19.31
N ARG A 354 2.12 20.82 19.95
CA ARG A 354 2.63 22.20 19.90
C ARG A 354 3.40 22.52 18.64
N TYR A 355 3.89 21.52 17.93
CA TYR A 355 4.57 21.72 16.67
C TYR A 355 3.56 22.07 15.57
N VAL A 356 3.61 23.30 15.05
CA VAL A 356 2.72 23.78 13.97
C VAL A 356 3.46 23.77 12.64
N THR A 357 2.77 23.53 11.55
CA THR A 357 3.34 23.57 10.20
C THR A 357 3.97 24.95 9.94
N GLY A 358 5.31 24.97 9.82
CA GLY A 358 6.08 26.22 9.67
C GLY A 358 6.81 26.67 10.91
N GLY A 359 6.69 25.95 12.03
CA GLY A 359 7.43 26.23 13.28
C GLY A 359 6.72 25.67 14.50
N TRP A 360 7.35 25.90 15.63
CA TRP A 360 6.83 25.51 16.94
C TRP A 360 5.87 26.57 17.47
N ALA A 361 4.70 26.14 17.93
CA ALA A 361 3.79 27.05 18.64
C ALA A 361 4.46 27.57 19.92
N GLU A 362 4.17 28.81 20.26
CA GLU A 362 4.61 29.36 21.54
C GLU A 362 3.96 28.60 22.70
N PRO A 363 4.73 28.11 23.69
CA PRO A 363 4.16 27.50 24.88
C PRO A 363 3.24 28.51 25.62
N PRO A 364 2.18 28.04 26.30
CA PRO A 364 1.33 28.93 27.05
C PRO A 364 2.12 29.60 28.20
N ILE A 365 1.88 30.90 28.42
CA ILE A 365 2.47 31.62 29.53
C ILE A 365 1.71 31.29 30.82
N ASP A 366 2.42 30.87 31.86
CA ASP A 366 1.88 30.69 33.20
C ASP A 366 1.61 32.04 33.87
N SER A 367 0.33 32.39 33.96
CA SER A 367 -0.13 33.64 34.56
C SER A 367 0.27 33.80 36.04
N ASN A 368 0.42 32.70 36.76
CA ASN A 368 0.83 32.74 38.17
C ASN A 368 2.27 33.19 38.32
N LYS A 369 3.18 32.77 37.41
CA LYS A 369 4.57 33.22 37.38
C LYS A 369 4.67 34.69 37.06
N VAL A 370 3.87 35.18 36.14
CA VAL A 370 3.82 36.60 35.78
C VAL A 370 3.35 37.43 36.98
N GLN A 371 2.32 36.96 37.73
CA GLN A 371 1.86 37.60 38.96
C GLN A 371 2.93 37.59 40.07
N GLN A 372 3.83 36.60 40.10
CA GLN A 372 4.99 36.53 41.01
C GLN A 372 6.15 37.41 40.59
N GLY A 373 6.01 38.26 39.58
CA GLY A 373 7.00 39.19 39.10
C GLY A 373 8.04 38.62 38.16
N TYR A 374 7.77 37.48 37.53
CA TYR A 374 8.61 36.95 36.45
C TYR A 374 8.21 37.56 35.09
N PHE A 375 9.21 37.87 34.29
CA PHE A 375 9.07 38.19 32.89
C PHE A 375 9.05 36.88 32.07
N ALA A 376 8.05 36.69 31.23
CA ALA A 376 7.98 35.57 30.29
C ALA A 376 8.66 35.97 28.96
N HIS A 377 9.56 35.15 28.48
CA HIS A 377 10.26 35.34 27.22
C HIS A 377 10.20 34.06 26.37
N TYR A 378 9.96 34.23 25.09
CA TYR A 378 10.06 33.14 24.14
C TYR A 378 11.44 33.09 23.50
N HIS A 379 12.11 31.95 23.69
CA HIS A 379 13.39 31.67 23.07
C HIS A 379 13.20 30.66 21.93
N LYS A 380 13.68 31.03 20.74
CA LYS A 380 13.68 30.14 19.58
C LYS A 380 15.01 29.40 19.50
N VAL A 381 14.98 28.07 19.68
CA VAL A 381 16.17 27.22 19.72
C VAL A 381 16.97 27.27 18.41
N GLY A 382 18.25 27.60 18.52
CA GLY A 382 19.22 27.64 17.43
C GLY A 382 19.91 26.29 17.18
N ARG A 383 20.70 26.19 16.09
CA ARG A 383 21.33 24.93 15.65
C ARG A 383 22.32 24.31 16.64
N THR A 384 22.97 25.10 17.48
CA THR A 384 24.05 24.66 18.38
C THR A 384 23.69 24.84 19.85
N GLU A 385 22.44 25.16 20.15
CA GLU A 385 22.00 25.42 21.51
C GLU A 385 21.58 24.12 22.21
N SER A 386 22.03 23.97 23.46
CA SER A 386 21.63 22.89 24.35
C SER A 386 20.88 23.44 25.57
N LEU A 387 20.25 22.58 26.37
CA LEU A 387 19.63 23.00 27.63
C LEU A 387 20.65 23.59 28.61
N GLU A 388 21.84 23.04 28.65
CA GLU A 388 22.92 23.55 29.50
C GLU A 388 23.34 24.97 29.05
N PHE A 389 23.44 25.19 27.73
CA PHE A 389 23.71 26.54 27.18
C PHE A 389 22.61 27.52 27.57
N LEU A 390 21.32 27.12 27.42
CA LEU A 390 20.17 27.96 27.75
C LEU A 390 20.09 28.22 29.28
N SER A 391 20.40 27.21 30.08
CA SER A 391 20.50 27.31 31.55
C SER A 391 21.49 28.40 31.97
N LEU A 392 22.68 28.38 31.38
CA LEU A 392 23.71 29.41 31.63
C LEU A 392 23.27 30.79 31.11
N LYS A 393 22.72 30.86 29.91
CA LYS A 393 22.26 32.09 29.25
C LYS A 393 21.19 32.82 30.06
N TYR A 394 20.21 32.08 30.57
CA TYR A 394 19.04 32.63 31.27
C TYR A 394 19.15 32.54 32.80
N LYS A 395 20.21 31.96 33.33
CA LYS A 395 20.41 31.71 34.75
C LYS A 395 19.26 30.92 35.40
N VAL A 396 18.82 29.86 34.72
CA VAL A 396 17.73 28.98 35.10
C VAL A 396 18.20 27.54 35.08
N GLU A 397 17.93 26.78 36.14
CA GLU A 397 18.31 25.37 36.21
C GLU A 397 17.68 24.55 35.05
N VAL A 398 18.44 23.56 34.53
CA VAL A 398 17.99 22.71 33.38
C VAL A 398 16.66 22.06 33.68
N ASP A 399 16.47 21.45 34.85
CA ASP A 399 15.25 20.79 35.24
C ASP A 399 14.03 21.75 35.26
N THR A 400 14.28 22.99 35.62
CA THR A 400 13.28 24.05 35.59
C THR A 400 12.89 24.43 34.16
N LEU A 401 13.86 24.52 33.25
CA LEU A 401 13.59 24.74 31.81
C LEU A 401 12.78 23.58 31.21
N VAL A 402 13.12 22.34 31.58
CA VAL A 402 12.44 21.13 31.18
C VAL A 402 10.98 21.15 31.64
N ALA A 403 10.74 21.44 32.93
CA ALA A 403 9.43 21.49 33.54
C ALA A 403 8.54 22.59 32.94
N TRP A 404 9.07 23.81 32.73
CA TRP A 404 8.29 24.91 32.14
C TRP A 404 7.86 24.63 30.71
N ASN A 405 8.66 23.87 29.99
CA ASN A 405 8.44 23.59 28.58
C ASN A 405 7.90 22.18 28.34
N GLN A 406 7.68 21.40 29.39
CA GLN A 406 7.18 20.02 29.29
C GLN A 406 8.00 19.21 28.26
N LEU A 407 9.33 19.30 28.37
CA LEU A 407 10.20 18.53 27.50
C LEU A 407 10.14 17.06 27.90
N GLY A 408 10.15 16.16 26.93
CA GLY A 408 10.07 14.71 27.17
C GLY A 408 11.29 14.17 27.94
N GLU A 409 11.22 12.93 28.38
CA GLU A 409 12.23 12.25 29.21
C GLU A 409 13.69 12.39 28.73
N LYS A 410 13.88 12.50 27.40
CA LYS A 410 15.22 12.66 26.79
C LYS A 410 15.71 14.13 26.80
N ASN A 411 14.94 15.08 27.32
CA ASN A 411 15.26 16.49 27.40
C ASN A 411 15.81 17.11 26.09
N ARG A 412 15.35 16.59 24.94
CA ARG A 412 15.87 16.97 23.65
C ARG A 412 15.28 18.29 23.16
N LEU A 413 16.14 19.17 22.68
CA LEU A 413 15.75 20.40 21.98
C LEU A 413 15.71 20.18 20.45
N PHE A 414 14.82 20.89 19.78
CA PHE A 414 14.67 20.84 18.34
C PHE A 414 14.92 22.22 17.72
N LEU A 415 15.61 22.26 16.59
CA LEU A 415 15.87 23.50 15.87
C LEU A 415 14.55 24.25 15.59
N GLY A 416 14.52 25.53 15.97
CA GLY A 416 13.37 26.40 15.79
C GLY A 416 12.24 26.20 16.80
N GLN A 417 12.38 25.31 17.77
CA GLN A 417 11.44 25.11 18.87
C GLN A 417 11.32 26.40 19.71
N ASN A 418 10.10 26.81 20.02
CA ASN A 418 9.86 27.92 20.94
C ASN A 418 9.80 27.39 22.38
N LEU A 419 10.67 27.91 23.24
CA LEU A 419 10.66 27.66 24.66
C LEU A 419 10.16 28.89 25.40
N VAL A 420 9.34 28.70 26.44
CA VAL A 420 9.04 29.76 27.38
C VAL A 420 10.08 29.77 28.50
N ILE A 421 10.70 30.93 28.75
CA ILE A 421 11.68 31.16 29.79
C ILE A 421 11.12 32.22 30.73
N TYR A 422 11.10 31.93 32.04
CA TYR A 422 10.69 32.88 33.04
C TYR A 422 11.94 33.39 33.79
N THR A 423 12.14 34.70 33.85
CA THR A 423 13.26 35.34 34.56
C THR A 423 12.80 36.54 35.33
N LYS A 424 13.49 36.83 36.46
CA LYS A 424 13.29 38.08 37.19
C LYS A 424 14.19 39.21 36.70
N ASP A 425 15.13 38.90 35.82
CA ASP A 425 16.06 39.84 35.21
C ASP A 425 15.52 40.33 33.87
N ALA A 426 14.97 41.54 33.87
CA ALA A 426 14.42 42.16 32.67
C ALA A 426 15.48 42.37 31.56
N ALA A 427 16.77 42.41 31.91
CA ALA A 427 17.86 42.60 30.95
C ALA A 427 18.13 41.33 30.10
N LEU A 428 17.68 40.14 30.56
CA LEU A 428 17.79 38.86 29.85
C LEU A 428 16.63 38.63 28.88
N VAL A 429 15.60 39.47 28.94
CA VAL A 429 14.46 39.42 28.00
C VAL A 429 14.84 40.31 26.82
N GLU A 430 15.22 39.74 25.69
CA GLU A 430 15.37 40.52 24.46
C GLU A 430 14.08 41.29 24.20
N PRO A 431 14.12 42.60 23.94
CA PRO A 431 12.91 43.34 23.61
C PRO A 431 12.25 42.64 22.43
N LYS A 432 10.96 42.32 22.56
CA LYS A 432 10.18 41.86 21.36
C LYS A 432 10.61 42.74 20.20
N PRO A 433 11.08 42.19 19.05
CA PRO A 433 11.32 43.02 17.89
C PRO A 433 10.10 43.92 17.77
N LYS A 434 10.30 45.25 17.78
CA LYS A 434 9.22 46.21 17.60
C LYS A 434 8.41 45.63 16.44
N PRO A 435 7.04 45.53 16.56
CA PRO A 435 6.25 45.08 15.44
C PRO A 435 6.78 45.89 14.27
N GLU A 436 7.33 45.20 13.26
CA GLU A 436 7.78 45.86 12.04
C GLU A 436 6.65 46.80 11.69
N PRO A 437 6.91 48.10 11.41
CA PRO A 437 5.88 49.05 11.11
C PRO A 437 5.01 48.33 10.11
N LYS A 438 3.70 48.16 10.43
CA LYS A 438 2.76 47.54 9.50
C LYS A 438 3.09 48.20 8.18
N ILE A 439 3.79 47.49 7.31
CA ILE A 439 3.94 47.90 5.92
C ILE A 439 2.49 47.94 5.51
N GLU A 440 1.98 49.15 5.34
CA GLU A 440 0.67 49.43 4.76
C GLU A 440 0.60 48.52 3.56
N THR A 441 -0.30 47.60 3.60
CA THR A 441 -0.47 46.53 2.62
C THR A 441 -0.36 47.17 1.27
N PRO A 442 0.68 46.87 0.44
CA PRO A 442 0.76 47.48 -0.87
C PRO A 442 -0.56 47.15 -1.55
N THR A 443 -1.22 48.17 -1.97
CA THR A 443 -2.37 48.19 -2.86
C THR A 443 -2.42 46.89 -3.67
N GLN A 444 -3.49 46.12 -3.51
CA GLN A 444 -3.80 44.81 -4.09
C GLN A 444 -2.92 44.47 -5.29
N ALA A 445 -2.06 43.44 -5.13
CA ALA A 445 -1.36 42.87 -6.29
C ALA A 445 -2.41 42.63 -7.40
N PRO A 446 -2.12 42.94 -8.65
CA PRO A 446 -3.11 42.85 -9.73
C PRO A 446 -3.70 41.44 -9.73
N ALA A 447 -5.04 41.35 -9.70
CA ALA A 447 -5.78 40.12 -9.61
C ALA A 447 -5.30 39.15 -10.68
N GLN A 448 -4.77 38.01 -10.24
CA GLN A 448 -4.25 36.97 -11.11
C GLN A 448 -5.41 36.12 -11.61
N TYR A 449 -5.58 36.01 -12.91
CA TYR A 449 -6.61 35.21 -13.55
C TYR A 449 -6.02 34.00 -14.28
N HIS A 450 -6.76 32.91 -14.33
CA HIS A 450 -6.47 31.72 -15.13
C HIS A 450 -7.62 31.47 -16.11
N THR A 451 -7.32 31.22 -17.38
CA THR A 451 -8.31 30.80 -18.37
C THR A 451 -8.24 29.30 -18.52
N VAL A 452 -9.34 28.61 -18.24
CA VAL A 452 -9.45 27.16 -18.26
C VAL A 452 -9.24 26.61 -19.67
N ARG A 453 -8.34 25.64 -19.82
CA ARG A 453 -8.05 24.94 -21.08
C ARG A 453 -8.77 23.61 -21.14
N SER A 454 -8.88 23.04 -22.34
CA SER A 454 -9.48 21.71 -22.52
C SER A 454 -8.77 20.65 -21.65
N GLY A 455 -9.54 19.89 -20.86
CA GLY A 455 -9.03 18.85 -19.96
C GLY A 455 -8.52 19.33 -18.59
N GLU A 456 -8.51 20.65 -18.32
CA GLU A 456 -8.12 21.15 -17.01
C GLU A 456 -9.25 20.97 -15.98
N THR A 457 -8.90 20.52 -14.80
CA THR A 457 -9.81 20.41 -13.64
C THR A 457 -9.52 21.54 -12.66
N LEU A 458 -10.51 21.89 -11.83
CA LEU A 458 -10.34 22.88 -10.76
C LEU A 458 -9.16 22.55 -9.85
N TRP A 459 -8.93 21.27 -9.62
CA TRP A 459 -7.79 20.75 -8.85
C TRP A 459 -6.44 21.00 -9.53
N ALA A 460 -6.36 20.77 -10.84
CA ALA A 460 -5.14 21.04 -11.61
C ALA A 460 -4.79 22.54 -11.59
N VAL A 461 -5.81 23.39 -11.71
CA VAL A 461 -5.65 24.85 -11.63
C VAL A 461 -5.22 25.27 -10.22
N ALA A 462 -5.85 24.76 -9.18
CA ALA A 462 -5.49 25.03 -7.78
C ALA A 462 -4.02 24.66 -7.49
N ARG A 463 -3.60 23.49 -7.91
CA ARG A 463 -2.21 23.01 -7.76
C ARG A 463 -1.21 23.90 -8.50
N LYS A 464 -1.55 24.33 -9.71
CA LYS A 464 -0.68 25.20 -10.53
C LYS A 464 -0.38 26.54 -9.86
N TYR A 465 -1.33 27.06 -9.09
CA TYR A 465 -1.22 28.36 -8.43
C TYR A 465 -1.01 28.27 -6.90
N ASN A 466 -0.68 27.09 -6.39
CA ASN A 466 -0.44 26.82 -4.98
C ASN A 466 -1.57 27.34 -4.07
N THR A 467 -2.81 26.97 -4.44
CA THR A 467 -4.05 27.32 -3.75
C THR A 467 -4.96 26.09 -3.64
N THR A 468 -6.15 26.23 -3.05
CA THR A 468 -7.12 25.13 -2.93
C THR A 468 -8.31 25.31 -3.88
N PRO A 469 -8.96 24.22 -4.31
CA PRO A 469 -10.19 24.29 -5.10
C PRO A 469 -11.26 25.13 -4.42
N GLU A 470 -11.40 25.02 -3.09
CA GLU A 470 -12.37 25.76 -2.28
C GLU A 470 -12.10 27.26 -2.31
N ALA A 471 -10.83 27.67 -2.24
CA ALA A 471 -10.44 29.07 -2.34
C ALA A 471 -10.77 29.65 -3.72
N ILE A 472 -10.55 28.89 -4.81
CA ILE A 472 -10.93 29.30 -6.16
C ILE A 472 -12.45 29.39 -6.28
N LYS A 473 -13.19 28.38 -5.77
CA LYS A 473 -14.66 28.39 -5.77
C LYS A 473 -15.22 29.62 -5.05
N ALA A 474 -14.74 29.89 -3.85
CA ALA A 474 -15.19 31.03 -3.06
C ALA A 474 -14.96 32.38 -3.79
N LYS A 475 -13.78 32.54 -4.41
CA LYS A 475 -13.44 33.77 -5.15
C LYS A 475 -14.24 33.98 -6.45
N ASN A 476 -14.77 32.88 -7.01
CA ASN A 476 -15.47 32.88 -8.30
C ASN A 476 -16.96 32.55 -8.20
N GLY A 477 -17.49 32.34 -6.99
CA GLY A 477 -18.90 32.00 -6.77
C GLY A 477 -19.31 30.64 -7.36
N LEU A 478 -18.36 29.70 -7.49
CA LEU A 478 -18.64 28.39 -8.09
C LEU A 478 -19.31 27.46 -7.07
N LYS A 479 -20.43 26.87 -7.45
CA LYS A 479 -21.20 25.92 -6.62
C LYS A 479 -20.74 24.45 -6.79
N SER A 480 -19.94 24.15 -7.82
CA SER A 480 -19.43 22.81 -8.14
C SER A 480 -18.00 22.88 -8.67
N ASP A 481 -17.34 21.72 -8.82
CA ASP A 481 -15.99 21.63 -9.36
C ASP A 481 -15.93 21.64 -10.90
N GLY A 482 -17.10 21.67 -11.56
CA GLY A 482 -17.20 21.68 -13.01
C GLY A 482 -16.69 23.01 -13.60
N LEU A 483 -15.76 22.93 -14.56
CA LEU A 483 -15.20 24.06 -15.28
C LEU A 483 -15.59 23.99 -16.77
N GLN A 484 -15.78 25.12 -17.38
CA GLN A 484 -15.97 25.22 -18.83
C GLN A 484 -14.68 25.71 -19.51
N VAL A 485 -14.36 25.14 -20.66
CA VAL A 485 -13.22 25.60 -21.47
C VAL A 485 -13.41 27.08 -21.85
N GLY A 486 -12.38 27.89 -21.63
CA GLY A 486 -12.44 29.34 -21.80
C GLY A 486 -12.91 30.10 -20.56
N GLN A 487 -13.40 29.45 -19.52
CA GLN A 487 -13.81 30.10 -18.28
C GLN A 487 -12.64 30.82 -17.62
N ARG A 488 -12.83 32.06 -17.23
CA ARG A 488 -11.81 32.91 -16.58
C ARG A 488 -12.00 32.82 -15.04
N LEU A 489 -11.01 32.26 -14.36
CA LEU A 489 -11.03 32.11 -12.91
C LEU A 489 -10.11 33.12 -12.23
N LYS A 490 -10.61 33.82 -11.23
CA LYS A 490 -9.82 34.69 -10.34
C LYS A 490 -9.08 33.80 -9.33
N ILE A 491 -7.75 33.89 -9.32
CA ILE A 491 -6.89 33.06 -8.50
C ILE A 491 -6.42 33.78 -7.23
N LYS A 492 -5.92 35.03 -7.41
CA LYS A 492 -5.50 35.92 -6.31
C LYS A 492 -6.30 37.21 -6.32
#